data_a85cd7c9177256b5634a1e58c846a83e
#
_entry.id   a85cd7c9177256b5634a1e58c846a83e
#
_cell.length_a   1.000
_cell.length_b   1.000
_cell.length_c   1.000
_cell.angle_alpha   90.00
_cell.angle_beta   90.00
_cell.angle_gamma   90.00
#
_symmetry.space_group_name_H-M   'P 1'
#
loop_
_entity.id
_entity.type
_entity.pdbx_description
1 polymer ?
#
loop_
_entity_poly.entity_id
_entity_poly.type
_entity_poly.pdbx_seq_one_letter_code
_entity_poly.pdbx_strand_id
1 'polypeptide(L)'
;IGNNVTVNTGCTFVDCNRITIGSNVLIAPNVQIYTATHPIELNERLTPVETAEGMEYIRHTFALPVTIEDGCWIGGGVIILPGITIGKGSVIGAGSVVTKNIPPDSLAAGNPCRVIRKINGNREQ
;
A
#
# COMPACT_ATOMS: atom_id res chain seq x y z
N ILE A 1 12.55 -7.00 -3.50
CA ILE A 1 13.15 -5.86 -2.80
C ILE A 1 14.49 -5.55 -3.46
N GLY A 2 14.68 -4.28 -3.79
CA GLY A 2 15.91 -3.82 -4.41
C GLY A 2 17.08 -3.69 -3.42
N ASN A 3 18.07 -2.87 -3.81
CA ASN A 3 19.27 -2.64 -3.01
C ASN A 3 19.08 -1.43 -2.10
N ASN A 4 19.77 -1.47 -0.95
CA ASN A 4 19.79 -0.36 -0.01
C ASN A 4 18.38 0.04 0.44
N VAL A 5 17.66 -0.94 0.94
CA VAL A 5 16.28 -0.76 1.44
C VAL A 5 16.29 -0.92 2.96
N THR A 6 15.68 0.04 3.65
CA THR A 6 15.49 -0.04 5.10
C THR A 6 14.01 -0.29 5.37
N VAL A 7 13.72 -1.35 6.13
CA VAL A 7 12.38 -1.63 6.63
C VAL A 7 12.46 -1.65 8.15
N ASN A 8 11.81 -0.70 8.77
CA ASN A 8 11.84 -0.55 10.21
C ASN A 8 10.88 -1.51 10.91
N THR A 9 10.91 -1.48 12.23
CA THR A 9 10.21 -2.43 13.08
C THR A 9 8.70 -2.27 12.98
N GLY A 10 7.98 -3.37 13.16
CA GLY A 10 6.52 -3.37 13.24
C GLY A 10 5.80 -3.26 11.90
N CYS A 11 6.52 -3.38 10.78
CA CYS A 11 5.88 -3.35 9.47
C CYS A 11 5.14 -4.66 9.19
N THR A 12 4.01 -4.54 8.49
CA THR A 12 3.18 -5.67 8.08
C THR A 12 3.01 -5.66 6.57
N PHE A 13 3.40 -6.75 5.92
CA PHE A 13 3.23 -6.92 4.48
C PHE A 13 2.29 -8.09 4.24
N VAL A 14 1.08 -7.80 3.77
CA VAL A 14 0.12 -8.84 3.37
C VAL A 14 0.30 -9.07 1.89
N ASP A 15 1.10 -10.06 1.55
CA ASP A 15 1.60 -10.30 0.21
C ASP A 15 0.86 -11.42 -0.52
N CYS A 16 -0.45 -11.43 -0.45
CA CYS A 16 -1.27 -12.35 -1.25
C CYS A 16 -1.08 -12.13 -2.75
N ASN A 17 -0.59 -10.96 -3.15
CA ASN A 17 -0.09 -10.66 -4.47
C ASN A 17 1.28 -10.00 -4.30
N ARG A 18 1.96 -9.73 -5.41
CA ARG A 18 3.32 -9.21 -5.40
C ARG A 18 3.42 -7.84 -4.74
N ILE A 19 4.38 -7.70 -3.83
CA ILE A 19 4.84 -6.42 -3.33
C ILE A 19 6.23 -6.19 -3.88
N THR A 20 6.40 -5.13 -4.66
CA THR A 20 7.69 -4.76 -5.25
C THR A 20 8.19 -3.48 -4.57
N ILE A 21 9.39 -3.54 -4.04
CA ILE A 21 10.05 -2.39 -3.42
C ILE A 21 11.35 -2.16 -4.17
N GLY A 22 11.49 -0.98 -4.74
CA GLY A 22 12.68 -0.60 -5.48
C GLY A 22 13.90 -0.40 -4.59
N SER A 23 14.93 0.23 -5.14
CA SER A 23 16.17 0.50 -4.43
C SER A 23 16.13 1.86 -3.73
N ASN A 24 16.96 2.01 -2.69
CA ASN A 24 17.09 3.27 -1.93
C ASN A 24 15.76 3.71 -1.31
N VAL A 25 14.98 2.76 -0.83
CA VAL A 25 13.67 3.02 -0.20
C VAL A 25 13.83 2.96 1.31
N LEU A 26 13.24 3.93 1.98
CA LEU A 26 13.18 3.98 3.44
C LEU A 26 11.73 3.78 3.87
N ILE A 27 11.48 2.71 4.61
CA ILE A 27 10.17 2.39 5.18
C ILE A 27 10.28 2.52 6.68
N ALA A 28 9.55 3.48 7.24
CA ALA A 28 9.55 3.79 8.65
C ALA A 28 8.78 2.74 9.46
N PRO A 29 8.78 2.80 10.80
CA PRO A 29 8.09 1.79 11.62
C PRO A 29 6.59 1.75 11.38
N ASN A 30 6.03 0.55 11.57
CA ASN A 30 4.58 0.32 11.59
C ASN A 30 3.87 0.64 10.26
N VAL A 31 4.58 0.55 9.15
CA VAL A 31 3.98 0.66 7.82
C VAL A 31 3.23 -0.64 7.51
N GLN A 32 2.04 -0.50 6.93
CA GLN A 32 1.21 -1.64 6.54
C GLN A 32 0.97 -1.60 5.04
N ILE A 33 1.30 -2.68 4.36
CA ILE A 33 1.08 -2.83 2.92
C ILE A 33 0.12 -3.99 2.71
N TYR A 34 -1.01 -3.72 2.09
CA TYR A 34 -2.04 -4.71 1.84
C TYR A 34 -2.22 -4.95 0.35
N THR A 35 -2.10 -6.20 -0.06
CA THR A 35 -2.46 -6.61 -1.42
C THR A 35 -3.84 -7.26 -1.48
N ALA A 36 -4.31 -7.83 -0.38
CA ALA A 36 -5.58 -8.54 -0.31
C ALA A 36 -6.72 -7.60 0.03
N THR A 37 -7.85 -7.82 -0.60
CA THR A 37 -9.07 -7.07 -0.35
C THR A 37 -10.29 -7.95 -0.64
N HIS A 38 -11.47 -7.43 -0.40
CA HIS A 38 -12.74 -8.13 -0.63
C HIS A 38 -13.67 -7.25 -1.45
N PRO A 39 -14.63 -7.82 -2.18
CA PRO A 39 -15.68 -7.02 -2.79
C PRO A 39 -16.45 -6.21 -1.76
N ILE A 40 -16.81 -4.98 -2.13
CA ILE A 40 -17.52 -4.07 -1.23
C ILE A 40 -18.97 -4.53 -1.03
N GLU A 41 -19.61 -5.01 -2.11
CA GLU A 41 -20.99 -5.48 -2.04
C GLU A 41 -21.08 -6.81 -1.30
N LEU A 42 -22.04 -6.92 -0.40
CA LEU A 42 -22.18 -8.10 0.43
C LEU A 42 -22.40 -9.38 -0.40
N ASN A 43 -23.25 -9.30 -1.42
CA ASN A 43 -23.57 -10.45 -2.26
C ASN A 43 -22.38 -10.89 -3.14
N GLU A 44 -21.45 -10.00 -3.40
CA GLU A 44 -20.21 -10.33 -4.10
C GLU A 44 -19.13 -10.84 -3.14
N ARG A 45 -19.18 -10.38 -1.90
CA ARG A 45 -18.22 -10.77 -0.86
C ARG A 45 -18.53 -12.14 -0.27
N LEU A 46 -19.81 -12.48 -0.12
CA LEU A 46 -20.27 -13.75 0.44
C LEU A 46 -21.19 -14.45 -0.55
N THR A 47 -20.90 -15.71 -0.84
CA THR A 47 -21.76 -16.57 -1.64
C THR A 47 -22.31 -17.69 -0.76
N PRO A 48 -23.63 -17.82 -0.62
CA PRO A 48 -24.21 -18.94 0.12
C PRO A 48 -24.08 -20.23 -0.66
N VAL A 49 -23.72 -21.31 0.02
CA VAL A 49 -23.60 -22.65 -0.55
C VAL A 49 -24.32 -23.62 0.36
N GLU A 50 -25.24 -24.38 -0.21
CA GLU A 50 -25.95 -25.43 0.54
C GLU A 50 -25.08 -26.66 0.61
N THR A 51 -24.87 -27.17 1.83
CA THR A 51 -24.09 -28.40 2.08
C THR A 51 -24.92 -29.42 2.84
N ALA A 52 -24.34 -30.63 3.03
CA ALA A 52 -25.00 -31.67 3.77
C ALA A 52 -25.25 -31.29 5.24
N GLU A 53 -24.43 -30.39 5.79
CA GLU A 53 -24.55 -29.93 7.18
C GLU A 53 -25.32 -28.61 7.29
N GLY A 54 -25.88 -28.08 6.21
CA GLY A 54 -26.64 -26.85 6.20
C GLY A 54 -26.03 -25.79 5.30
N MET A 55 -26.38 -24.52 5.52
CA MET A 55 -25.93 -23.41 4.73
C MET A 55 -24.55 -22.93 5.18
N GLU A 56 -23.63 -22.82 4.24
CA GLU A 56 -22.31 -22.24 4.46
C GLU A 56 -22.10 -21.06 3.52
N TYR A 57 -21.05 -20.26 3.79
CA TYR A 57 -20.76 -19.08 2.99
C TYR A 57 -19.32 -19.11 2.52
N ILE A 58 -19.12 -18.87 1.23
CA ILE A 58 -17.80 -18.70 0.64
C ILE A 58 -17.49 -17.20 0.68
N ARG A 59 -16.36 -16.84 1.28
CA ARG A 59 -15.87 -15.48 1.31
C ARG A 59 -14.92 -15.28 0.14
N HIS A 60 -15.19 -14.26 -0.66
CA HIS A 60 -14.36 -13.95 -1.81
C HIS A 60 -13.29 -12.95 -1.43
N THR A 61 -12.08 -13.24 -1.84
CA THR A 61 -10.91 -12.37 -1.65
C THR A 61 -10.23 -12.23 -2.99
N PHE A 62 -9.78 -11.04 -3.32
CA PHE A 62 -8.90 -10.85 -4.45
C PHE A 62 -7.70 -10.02 -4.00
N ALA A 63 -6.65 -10.03 -4.82
CA ALA A 63 -5.41 -9.36 -4.46
C ALA A 63 -4.85 -8.61 -5.64
N LEU A 64 -4.36 -7.40 -5.40
CA LEU A 64 -3.77 -6.52 -6.39
C LEU A 64 -2.34 -6.17 -5.95
N PRO A 65 -1.38 -6.11 -6.88
CA PRO A 65 0.01 -5.86 -6.52
C PRO A 65 0.21 -4.42 -6.03
N VAL A 66 1.22 -4.26 -5.18
CA VAL A 66 1.66 -2.94 -4.70
C VAL A 66 3.10 -2.75 -5.13
N THR A 67 3.41 -1.57 -5.62
CA THR A 67 4.76 -1.20 -6.06
C THR A 67 5.19 0.09 -5.38
N ILE A 68 6.35 0.06 -4.74
CA ILE A 68 7.04 1.25 -4.24
C ILE A 68 8.30 1.39 -5.07
N GLU A 69 8.36 2.44 -5.87
CA GLU A 69 9.47 2.65 -6.79
C GLU A 69 10.70 3.22 -6.08
N ASP A 70 11.81 3.32 -6.82
CA ASP A 70 13.09 3.70 -6.24
C ASP A 70 13.04 5.04 -5.50
N GLY A 71 13.82 5.14 -4.44
CA GLY A 71 14.06 6.40 -3.76
C GLY A 71 12.91 6.93 -2.91
N CYS A 72 11.88 6.14 -2.67
CA CYS A 72 10.74 6.58 -1.86
C CYS A 72 11.05 6.55 -0.36
N TRP A 73 10.40 7.45 0.36
CA TRP A 73 10.37 7.45 1.82
C TRP A 73 8.92 7.31 2.28
N ILE A 74 8.65 6.22 2.96
CA ILE A 74 7.31 5.92 3.49
C ILE A 74 7.33 6.19 4.98
N GLY A 75 6.58 7.18 5.43
CA GLY A 75 6.53 7.62 6.82
C GLY A 75 5.89 6.61 7.75
N GLY A 76 6.12 6.78 9.05
CA GLY A 76 5.63 5.85 10.08
C GLY A 76 4.13 5.71 10.08
N GLY A 77 3.67 4.49 10.25
CA GLY A 77 2.24 4.20 10.34
C GLY A 77 1.44 4.37 9.05
N VAL A 78 2.10 4.57 7.93
CA VAL A 78 1.43 4.68 6.62
C VAL A 78 0.78 3.35 6.26
N ILE A 79 -0.43 3.42 5.71
CA ILE A 79 -1.15 2.27 5.20
C ILE A 79 -1.25 2.41 3.69
N ILE A 80 -0.79 1.40 2.95
CA ILE A 80 -0.87 1.35 1.49
C ILE A 80 -1.87 0.28 1.10
N LEU A 81 -2.91 0.69 0.37
CA LEU A 81 -3.99 -0.19 -0.03
C LEU A 81 -3.66 -0.97 -1.30
N PRO A 82 -4.43 -2.04 -1.60
CA PRO A 82 -4.15 -2.89 -2.77
C PRO A 82 -4.15 -2.13 -4.09
N GLY A 83 -3.25 -2.53 -4.99
CA GLY A 83 -3.21 -2.00 -6.34
C GLY A 83 -2.48 -0.67 -6.50
N ILE A 84 -1.81 -0.17 -5.46
CA ILE A 84 -1.20 1.15 -5.45
C ILE A 84 0.24 1.07 -5.97
N THR A 85 0.60 2.06 -6.78
CA THR A 85 1.99 2.35 -7.14
C THR A 85 2.38 3.71 -6.56
N ILE A 86 3.47 3.73 -5.81
CA ILE A 86 4.06 4.97 -5.32
C ILE A 86 5.25 5.28 -6.21
N GLY A 87 5.15 6.39 -6.93
CA GLY A 87 6.13 6.79 -7.93
C GLY A 87 7.49 7.14 -7.32
N LYS A 88 8.55 6.92 -8.07
CA LYS A 88 9.93 7.08 -7.61
C LYS A 88 10.16 8.45 -6.98
N GLY A 89 11.00 8.48 -5.96
CA GLY A 89 11.40 9.71 -5.28
C GLY A 89 10.33 10.35 -4.42
N SER A 90 9.16 9.72 -4.27
CA SER A 90 8.07 10.31 -3.50
C SER A 90 8.25 10.09 -2.00
N VAL A 91 7.67 11.00 -1.23
CA VAL A 91 7.65 10.94 0.23
C VAL A 91 6.20 10.92 0.69
N ILE A 92 5.87 9.93 1.50
CA ILE A 92 4.53 9.78 2.08
C ILE A 92 4.61 10.14 3.56
N GLY A 93 3.85 11.14 3.96
CA GLY A 93 3.84 11.61 5.35
C GLY A 93 3.29 10.59 6.31
N ALA A 94 3.80 10.60 7.55
CA ALA A 94 3.41 9.65 8.59
C ALA A 94 1.89 9.63 8.80
N GLY A 95 1.36 8.45 9.07
CA GLY A 95 -0.07 8.25 9.36
C GLY A 95 -0.99 8.34 8.16
N SER A 96 -0.46 8.47 6.96
CA SER A 96 -1.28 8.58 5.74
C SER A 96 -1.89 7.24 5.36
N VAL A 97 -3.06 7.30 4.70
CA VAL A 97 -3.69 6.14 4.07
C VAL A 97 -3.70 6.35 2.56
N VAL A 98 -2.87 5.60 1.85
CA VAL A 98 -2.69 5.76 0.40
C VAL A 98 -3.74 4.95 -0.32
N THR A 99 -4.70 5.63 -0.92
CA THR A 99 -5.85 5.03 -1.60
C THR A 99 -5.78 5.13 -3.12
N LYS A 100 -4.83 5.91 -3.65
CA LYS A 100 -4.63 6.12 -5.09
C LYS A 100 -3.14 6.16 -5.39
N ASN A 101 -2.79 5.89 -6.63
CA ASN A 101 -1.40 6.00 -7.07
C ASN A 101 -0.83 7.38 -6.79
N ILE A 102 0.45 7.40 -6.45
CA ILE A 102 1.18 8.65 -6.19
C ILE A 102 2.14 8.87 -7.35
N PRO A 103 2.07 10.03 -8.03
CA PRO A 103 3.00 10.34 -9.11
C PRO A 103 4.44 10.44 -8.60
N PRO A 104 5.43 10.25 -9.48
CA PRO A 104 6.83 10.41 -9.07
C PRO A 104 7.12 11.80 -8.48
N ASP A 105 8.11 11.85 -7.61
CA ASP A 105 8.64 13.07 -7.02
C ASP A 105 7.57 13.92 -6.33
N SER A 106 6.68 13.25 -5.60
CA SER A 106 5.58 13.90 -4.90
C SER A 106 5.77 13.82 -3.39
N LEU A 107 5.44 14.90 -2.71
CA LEU A 107 5.19 14.88 -1.28
C LEU A 107 3.69 14.74 -1.09
N ALA A 108 3.27 13.66 -0.46
CA ALA A 108 1.86 13.36 -0.27
C ALA A 108 1.58 12.98 1.18
N ALA A 109 0.41 13.31 1.67
CA ALA A 109 0.05 12.99 3.06
C ALA A 109 -1.46 13.02 3.25
N GLY A 110 -1.90 12.44 4.35
CA GLY A 110 -3.27 12.52 4.84
C GLY A 110 -4.07 11.23 4.73
N ASN A 111 -5.31 11.29 5.15
CA ASN A 111 -6.27 10.21 5.03
C ASN A 111 -7.60 10.77 4.51
N PRO A 112 -7.94 10.54 3.24
CA PRO A 112 -7.12 9.87 2.23
C PRO A 112 -5.90 10.70 1.83
N CYS A 113 -4.84 10.00 1.47
CA CYS A 113 -3.59 10.64 1.10
C CYS A 113 -3.75 11.49 -0.16
N ARG A 114 -3.20 12.70 -0.15
CA ARG A 114 -3.24 13.63 -1.28
C ARG A 114 -1.87 14.19 -1.54
N VAL A 115 -1.58 14.46 -2.81
CA VAL A 115 -0.35 15.14 -3.20
C VAL A 115 -0.41 16.58 -2.71
N ILE A 116 0.61 16.98 -1.93
CA ILE A 116 0.73 18.32 -1.39
C ILE A 116 1.49 19.20 -2.36
N ARG A 117 2.61 18.69 -2.88
CA ARG A 117 3.46 19.41 -3.83
C ARG A 117 4.44 18.46 -4.50
N LYS A 118 5.10 18.95 -5.52
CA LYS A 118 6.24 18.26 -6.14
C LYS A 118 7.50 18.47 -5.32
N ILE A 119 8.36 17.48 -5.35
CA ILE A 119 9.70 17.57 -4.78
C ILE A 119 10.65 17.92 -5.89
N ASN A 120 11.37 19.04 -5.75
CA ASN A 120 12.38 19.45 -6.71
C ASN A 120 13.74 18.98 -6.20
N GLY A 121 14.44 18.21 -7.01
CA GLY A 121 15.61 17.47 -6.55
C GLY A 121 16.76 18.32 -6.04
N ASN A 122 16.90 19.55 -6.49
CA ASN A 122 17.99 20.43 -6.06
C ASN A 122 17.51 21.60 -5.20
N ARG A 123 16.32 21.46 -4.62
CA ARG A 123 15.73 22.56 -3.91
C ARG A 123 16.02 22.46 -2.43
N GLU A 124 16.44 23.54 -1.83
CA GLU A 124 16.45 23.61 -0.38
C GLU A 124 15.04 23.77 0.16
N GLN A 125 14.87 23.38 1.36
CA GLN A 125 13.54 23.36 1.95
C GLN A 125 13.24 24.61 2.76
#